data_b3489e4f68b6d89b2baa10a21659bdc3
#
_entry.id   b3489e4f68b6d89b2baa10a21659bdc3
#
_cell.length_a   1.000
_cell.length_b   1.000
_cell.length_c   1.000
_cell.angle_alpha   90.00
_cell.angle_beta   90.00
_cell.angle_gamma   90.00
#
_symmetry.space_group_name_H-M   'P 1'
#
loop_
_entity.id
_entity.type
_entity.pdbx_description
1 polymer ?
#
loop_
_entity_poly.entity_id
_entity_poly.type
_entity_poly.pdbx_seq_one_letter_code
_entity_poly.pdbx_strand_id
1 'polypeptide(L)'
;MTGPPVSGYYRQWLENAVRRGVSIDTIKQIVADHHITPADFKILERLQEIREDEDGDGIFKSYFLLPTDISAADAAKAVRMTYILNAGTDYGTEGERTDFEPTPYSSDEVRRITDRQRQNSWSYDEDVAFVHNNGGRLATTPNGMMMGLGGNVVQDRFSTNAGTTWGDTFMVDIDDPQDPAQQIREMASSGHAWFEGDNGPYRGRLDLDRLLHHEERHSQQWAREGHTGFVASYIWEQVTGGDETEKDAGLSDGGY
;
A
#
# COMPACT_ATOMS: atom_id res chain seq x y z
N MET A 1 -25.37 24.15 -16.94
CA MET A 1 -25.31 22.81 -17.53
C MET A 1 -24.87 21.86 -16.43
N THR A 2 -25.81 21.10 -15.88
CA THR A 2 -25.49 20.03 -14.91
C THR A 2 -24.96 18.85 -15.72
N GLY A 3 -23.67 18.55 -15.57
CA GLY A 3 -23.08 17.34 -16.13
C GLY A 3 -23.82 16.08 -15.60
N PRO A 4 -23.67 14.92 -16.27
CA PRO A 4 -24.27 13.69 -15.79
C PRO A 4 -23.88 13.44 -14.35
N PRO A 5 -24.76 12.84 -13.51
CA PRO A 5 -24.44 12.58 -12.12
C PRO A 5 -23.21 11.70 -12.04
N VAL A 6 -22.17 12.17 -11.37
CA VAL A 6 -20.96 11.41 -11.09
C VAL A 6 -21.33 10.31 -10.12
N SER A 7 -21.04 9.06 -10.46
CA SER A 7 -21.36 7.88 -9.64
C SER A 7 -20.11 7.01 -9.44
N GLY A 8 -20.21 6.00 -8.59
CA GLY A 8 -19.13 5.05 -8.33
C GLY A 8 -17.92 5.67 -7.61
N TYR A 9 -16.76 5.05 -7.78
CA TYR A 9 -15.53 5.40 -7.06
C TYR A 9 -14.99 6.80 -7.37
N TYR A 10 -15.28 7.38 -8.54
CA TYR A 10 -14.93 8.77 -8.81
C TYR A 10 -15.66 9.73 -7.86
N ARG A 11 -16.95 9.48 -7.58
CA ARG A 11 -17.71 10.25 -6.61
C ARG A 11 -17.17 10.01 -5.19
N GLN A 12 -16.90 8.77 -4.83
CA GLN A 12 -16.32 8.42 -3.52
C GLN A 12 -14.98 9.15 -3.30
N TRP A 13 -14.10 9.20 -4.32
CA TRP A 13 -12.88 9.99 -4.26
C TRP A 13 -13.13 11.46 -3.89
N LEU A 14 -14.08 12.12 -4.57
CA LEU A 14 -14.41 13.50 -4.29
C LEU A 14 -14.96 13.69 -2.86
N GLU A 15 -15.78 12.75 -2.41
CA GLU A 15 -16.30 12.75 -1.04
C GLU A 15 -15.18 12.53 0.00
N ASN A 16 -14.27 11.60 -0.23
CA ASN A 16 -13.10 11.37 0.63
C ASN A 16 -12.20 12.61 0.69
N ALA A 17 -11.89 13.21 -0.46
CA ALA A 17 -11.07 14.42 -0.51
C ALA A 17 -11.70 15.58 0.29
N VAL A 18 -13.03 15.77 0.18
CA VAL A 18 -13.74 16.79 0.94
C VAL A 18 -13.72 16.50 2.45
N ARG A 19 -13.96 15.27 2.87
CA ARG A 19 -13.92 14.85 4.28
C ARG A 19 -12.55 15.08 4.90
N ARG A 20 -11.49 14.83 4.14
CA ARG A 20 -10.10 15.08 4.54
C ARG A 20 -9.65 16.53 4.42
N GLY A 21 -10.58 17.46 4.13
CA GLY A 21 -10.28 18.89 4.04
C GLY A 21 -9.45 19.30 2.81
N VAL A 22 -9.33 18.44 1.81
CA VAL A 22 -8.62 18.77 0.56
C VAL A 22 -9.38 19.86 -0.20
N SER A 23 -8.68 20.93 -0.57
CA SER A 23 -9.31 22.06 -1.26
C SER A 23 -9.80 21.68 -2.66
N ILE A 24 -10.86 22.34 -3.11
CA ILE A 24 -11.39 22.17 -4.47
C ILE A 24 -10.33 22.49 -5.53
N ASP A 25 -9.48 23.47 -5.27
CA ASP A 25 -8.43 23.85 -6.21
C ASP A 25 -7.33 22.78 -6.29
N THR A 26 -6.99 22.16 -5.16
CA THR A 26 -6.10 20.97 -5.13
C THR A 26 -6.69 19.83 -5.96
N ILE A 27 -7.98 19.52 -5.77
CA ILE A 27 -8.67 18.47 -6.55
C ILE A 27 -8.63 18.79 -8.06
N LYS A 28 -8.93 20.02 -8.45
CA LYS A 28 -8.86 20.45 -9.87
C LYS A 28 -7.44 20.33 -10.42
N GLN A 29 -6.44 20.69 -9.64
CA GLN A 29 -5.04 20.56 -10.04
C GLN A 29 -4.68 19.10 -10.25
N ILE A 30 -5.03 18.20 -9.33
CA ILE A 30 -4.80 16.74 -9.49
C ILE A 30 -5.48 16.21 -10.75
N VAL A 31 -6.76 16.60 -11.00
CA VAL A 31 -7.47 16.20 -12.22
C VAL A 31 -6.72 16.64 -13.47
N ALA A 32 -6.26 17.90 -13.50
CA ALA A 32 -5.59 18.47 -14.68
C ALA A 32 -4.21 17.85 -14.92
N ASP A 33 -3.39 17.78 -13.87
CA ASP A 33 -1.98 17.35 -13.97
C ASP A 33 -1.85 15.84 -14.23
N HIS A 34 -2.76 15.05 -13.67
CA HIS A 34 -2.73 13.58 -13.76
C HIS A 34 -3.79 13.00 -14.69
N HIS A 35 -4.56 13.86 -15.37
CA HIS A 35 -5.59 13.48 -16.34
C HIS A 35 -6.64 12.50 -15.77
N ILE A 36 -7.02 12.69 -14.50
CA ILE A 36 -7.95 11.79 -13.81
C ILE A 36 -9.36 11.94 -14.37
N THR A 37 -9.95 10.83 -14.77
CA THR A 37 -11.31 10.76 -15.30
C THR A 37 -12.15 9.71 -14.58
N PRO A 38 -13.49 9.77 -14.65
CA PRO A 38 -14.34 8.71 -14.11
C PRO A 38 -14.04 7.31 -14.67
N ALA A 39 -13.52 7.25 -15.91
CA ALA A 39 -13.19 5.97 -16.54
C ALA A 39 -11.99 5.28 -15.90
N ASP A 40 -11.09 6.01 -15.26
CA ASP A 40 -9.92 5.44 -14.61
C ASP A 40 -10.30 4.60 -13.38
N PHE A 41 -11.37 4.99 -12.68
CA PHE A 41 -11.88 4.27 -11.52
C PHE A 41 -12.61 2.97 -11.84
N LYS A 42 -12.93 2.70 -13.10
CA LYS A 42 -13.63 1.45 -13.50
C LYS A 42 -12.84 0.19 -13.19
N ILE A 43 -11.52 0.29 -13.06
CA ILE A 43 -10.70 -0.86 -12.64
C ILE A 43 -11.13 -1.36 -11.25
N LEU A 44 -11.46 -0.44 -10.33
CA LEU A 44 -11.85 -0.78 -8.97
C LEU A 44 -13.24 -1.44 -8.89
N GLU A 45 -14.14 -1.17 -9.84
CA GLU A 45 -15.49 -1.76 -9.89
C GLU A 45 -15.48 -3.29 -10.06
N ARG A 46 -14.38 -3.85 -10.54
CA ARG A 46 -14.19 -5.29 -10.76
C ARG A 46 -13.50 -6.00 -9.59
N LEU A 47 -13.11 -5.25 -8.56
CA LEU A 47 -12.35 -5.74 -7.43
C LEU A 47 -13.22 -5.79 -6.19
N GLN A 48 -12.82 -6.62 -5.22
CA GLN A 48 -13.46 -6.67 -3.92
C GLN A 48 -12.88 -5.56 -3.04
N GLU A 49 -13.69 -4.54 -2.72
CA GLU A 49 -13.33 -3.51 -1.74
C GLU A 49 -13.33 -4.09 -0.33
N ILE A 50 -12.29 -3.75 0.43
CA ILE A 50 -12.18 -3.98 1.86
C ILE A 50 -12.09 -2.60 2.50
N ARG A 51 -12.99 -2.30 3.43
CA ARG A 51 -13.04 -1.01 4.13
C ARG A 51 -12.52 -1.17 5.54
N GLU A 52 -11.66 -0.26 5.91
CA GLU A 52 -11.19 -0.06 7.26
C GLU A 52 -11.89 1.19 7.80
N ASP A 53 -12.45 1.09 9.01
CA ASP A 53 -13.12 2.16 9.74
C ASP A 53 -12.75 1.99 11.22
N GLU A 54 -11.46 2.13 11.51
CA GLU A 54 -10.96 1.89 12.86
C GLU A 54 -11.46 2.97 13.83
N ASP A 55 -11.51 4.20 13.37
CA ASP A 55 -11.81 5.36 14.22
C ASP A 55 -13.31 5.61 14.39
N GLY A 56 -14.17 4.98 13.57
CA GLY A 56 -15.61 5.16 13.60
C GLY A 56 -16.08 6.59 13.24
N ASP A 57 -15.20 7.37 12.61
CA ASP A 57 -15.48 8.76 12.21
C ASP A 57 -16.18 8.86 10.85
N GLY A 58 -16.35 7.71 10.18
CA GLY A 58 -16.95 7.60 8.86
C GLY A 58 -16.01 7.96 7.71
N ILE A 59 -14.71 8.10 7.97
CA ILE A 59 -13.67 8.24 6.97
C ILE A 59 -13.07 6.86 6.74
N PHE A 60 -13.54 6.19 5.69
CA PHE A 60 -13.08 4.84 5.37
C PHE A 60 -11.81 4.89 4.55
N LYS A 61 -10.85 4.03 4.90
CA LYS A 61 -9.76 3.65 4.00
C LYS A 61 -10.19 2.45 3.18
N SER A 62 -9.91 2.50 1.88
CA SER A 62 -10.28 1.43 0.95
C SER A 62 -9.04 0.70 0.47
N TYR A 63 -9.08 -0.62 0.64
CA TYR A 63 -8.16 -1.59 0.05
C TYR A 63 -8.94 -2.41 -0.98
N PHE A 64 -8.27 -3.00 -1.96
CA PHE A 64 -8.94 -3.86 -2.94
C PHE A 64 -8.21 -5.17 -3.10
N LEU A 65 -8.88 -6.28 -2.82
CA LEU A 65 -8.35 -7.61 -3.08
C LEU A 65 -8.25 -7.84 -4.59
N LEU A 66 -7.05 -8.21 -5.05
CA LEU A 66 -6.77 -8.47 -6.46
C LEU A 66 -7.20 -9.90 -6.82
N PRO A 67 -7.94 -10.10 -7.94
CA PRO A 67 -8.25 -11.44 -8.43
C PRO A 67 -6.99 -12.14 -8.95
N THR A 68 -6.96 -13.47 -8.86
CA THR A 68 -5.78 -14.26 -9.20
C THR A 68 -5.40 -14.25 -10.68
N ASP A 69 -6.30 -13.82 -11.54
CA ASP A 69 -6.13 -13.69 -12.99
C ASP A 69 -5.88 -12.24 -13.45
N ILE A 70 -5.64 -11.31 -12.51
CA ILE A 70 -5.36 -9.92 -12.86
C ILE A 70 -4.02 -9.81 -13.59
N SER A 71 -3.98 -8.96 -14.62
CA SER A 71 -2.71 -8.63 -15.27
C SER A 71 -1.87 -7.67 -14.42
N ALA A 72 -0.54 -7.70 -14.59
CA ALA A 72 0.37 -6.75 -13.95
C ALA A 72 -0.03 -5.28 -14.23
N ALA A 73 -0.41 -4.97 -15.46
CA ALA A 73 -0.85 -3.63 -15.86
C ALA A 73 -2.15 -3.20 -15.16
N ASP A 74 -3.13 -4.11 -15.04
CA ASP A 74 -4.37 -3.84 -14.32
C ASP A 74 -4.14 -3.72 -12.81
N ALA A 75 -3.24 -4.53 -12.23
CA ALA A 75 -2.83 -4.42 -10.84
C ALA A 75 -2.17 -3.06 -10.55
N ALA A 76 -1.21 -2.65 -11.37
CA ALA A 76 -0.56 -1.34 -11.26
C ALA A 76 -1.58 -0.19 -11.37
N LYS A 77 -2.54 -0.29 -12.30
CA LYS A 77 -3.63 0.68 -12.42
C LYS A 77 -4.52 0.69 -11.18
N ALA A 78 -4.89 -0.48 -10.65
CA ALA A 78 -5.70 -0.60 -9.45
C ALA A 78 -4.99 0.03 -8.24
N VAL A 79 -3.71 -0.24 -8.03
CA VAL A 79 -2.89 0.34 -6.97
C VAL A 79 -2.90 1.87 -7.03
N ARG A 80 -2.62 2.44 -8.21
CA ARG A 80 -2.66 3.89 -8.41
C ARG A 80 -4.04 4.47 -8.09
N MET A 81 -5.11 3.84 -8.57
CA MET A 81 -6.47 4.34 -8.38
C MET A 81 -6.94 4.18 -6.93
N THR A 82 -6.46 3.17 -6.20
CA THR A 82 -6.70 3.02 -4.76
C THR A 82 -6.09 4.18 -3.97
N TYR A 83 -4.83 4.55 -4.24
CA TYR A 83 -4.19 5.70 -3.62
C TYR A 83 -5.00 6.99 -3.89
N ILE A 84 -5.38 7.24 -5.16
CA ILE A 84 -6.15 8.42 -5.52
C ILE A 84 -7.51 8.42 -4.80
N LEU A 85 -8.21 7.28 -4.77
CA LEU A 85 -9.51 7.13 -4.12
C LEU A 85 -9.49 7.52 -2.65
N ASN A 86 -8.44 7.12 -1.93
CA ASN A 86 -8.30 7.39 -0.51
C ASN A 86 -8.02 8.88 -0.21
N ALA A 87 -7.56 9.65 -1.19
CA ALA A 87 -7.28 11.08 -1.08
C ALA A 87 -6.30 11.44 0.06
N GLY A 88 -5.30 10.59 0.25
CA GLY A 88 -4.29 10.70 1.30
C GLY A 88 -4.18 9.41 2.09
N THR A 89 -3.08 9.28 2.81
CA THR A 89 -2.72 8.04 3.52
C THR A 89 -3.04 8.09 5.00
N ASP A 90 -3.18 9.32 5.56
CA ASP A 90 -3.54 9.53 6.97
C ASP A 90 -2.63 8.78 7.95
N TYR A 91 -1.34 8.97 7.76
CA TYR A 91 -0.34 8.36 8.63
C TYR A 91 -0.33 9.02 10.00
N GLY A 92 -0.81 8.30 10.95
CA GLY A 92 -0.78 8.68 12.34
C GLY A 92 -2.02 9.44 12.80
N THR A 93 -2.73 8.82 13.72
CA THR A 93 -3.74 9.42 14.55
C THR A 93 -3.12 10.34 15.57
N GLU A 94 -3.87 11.37 15.98
CA GLU A 94 -3.45 12.26 17.06
C GLU A 94 -3.04 11.47 18.32
N GLY A 95 -1.80 11.64 18.74
CA GLY A 95 -1.27 11.11 19.98
C GLY A 95 -0.33 9.91 19.85
N GLU A 96 -0.20 9.29 18.70
CA GLU A 96 0.78 8.25 18.45
C GLU A 96 2.12 8.81 17.93
N ARG A 97 3.24 8.19 18.30
CA ARG A 97 4.54 8.54 17.77
C ARG A 97 4.68 7.91 16.38
N THR A 98 4.64 8.76 15.37
CA THR A 98 5.09 8.40 14.03
C THR A 98 6.50 8.94 13.80
N ASP A 99 7.29 8.26 12.99
CA ASP A 99 8.63 8.73 12.63
C ASP A 99 8.60 9.84 11.58
N PHE A 100 7.44 10.05 10.95
CA PHE A 100 7.28 11.00 9.86
C PHE A 100 6.03 11.87 10.02
N GLU A 101 6.15 13.11 9.59
CA GLU A 101 4.99 14.00 9.49
C GLU A 101 4.09 13.59 8.31
N PRO A 102 2.76 13.72 8.46
CA PRO A 102 1.82 13.45 7.38
C PRO A 102 2.11 14.31 6.15
N THR A 103 2.18 13.67 4.98
CA THR A 103 2.33 14.39 3.72
C THR A 103 0.97 14.83 3.19
N PRO A 104 0.73 16.15 3.00
CA PRO A 104 -0.55 16.63 2.49
C PRO A 104 -0.88 16.07 1.10
N TYR A 105 -2.11 15.61 0.90
CA TYR A 105 -2.59 15.18 -0.41
C TYR A 105 -2.58 16.34 -1.40
N SER A 106 -1.79 16.22 -2.45
CA SER A 106 -1.55 17.26 -3.44
C SER A 106 -1.19 16.67 -4.80
N SER A 107 -1.16 17.51 -5.84
CA SER A 107 -0.72 17.06 -7.17
C SER A 107 0.74 16.60 -7.17
N ASP A 108 1.60 17.21 -6.39
CA ASP A 108 3.00 16.80 -6.26
C ASP A 108 3.12 15.46 -5.53
N GLU A 109 2.31 15.23 -4.53
CA GLU A 109 2.28 13.95 -3.82
C GLU A 109 1.75 12.82 -4.71
N VAL A 110 0.67 13.04 -5.47
CA VAL A 110 0.19 12.09 -6.49
C VAL A 110 1.28 11.78 -7.51
N ARG A 111 2.07 12.79 -7.91
CA ARG A 111 3.20 12.60 -8.82
C ARG A 111 4.28 11.74 -8.17
N ARG A 112 4.66 12.03 -6.93
CA ARG A 112 5.66 11.27 -6.18
C ARG A 112 5.30 9.77 -6.12
N ILE A 113 4.07 9.45 -5.72
CA ILE A 113 3.57 8.06 -5.67
C ILE A 113 3.59 7.41 -7.06
N THR A 114 3.12 8.13 -8.09
CA THR A 114 3.09 7.61 -9.46
C THR A 114 4.50 7.38 -10.01
N ASP A 115 5.44 8.26 -9.70
CA ASP A 115 6.84 8.13 -10.14
C ASP A 115 7.55 6.97 -9.44
N ARG A 116 7.33 6.77 -8.13
CA ARG A 116 7.80 5.59 -7.40
C ARG A 116 7.26 4.31 -8.04
N GLN A 117 5.95 4.23 -8.25
CA GLN A 117 5.30 3.09 -8.89
C GLN A 117 5.88 2.79 -10.30
N ARG A 118 6.15 3.83 -11.08
CA ARG A 118 6.75 3.66 -12.41
C ARG A 118 8.18 3.13 -12.33
N GLN A 119 8.98 3.60 -11.39
CA GLN A 119 10.35 3.14 -11.18
C GLN A 119 10.39 1.69 -10.70
N ASN A 120 9.42 1.29 -9.88
CA ASN A 120 9.25 -0.08 -9.38
C ASN A 120 8.34 -0.95 -10.27
N SER A 121 8.04 -0.54 -11.51
CA SER A 121 7.11 -1.27 -12.39
C SER A 121 7.48 -2.73 -12.62
N TRP A 122 8.73 -3.07 -12.52
CA TRP A 122 9.25 -4.43 -12.61
C TRP A 122 8.64 -5.36 -11.55
N SER A 123 8.35 -4.88 -10.33
CA SER A 123 7.75 -5.70 -9.27
C SER A 123 6.32 -6.14 -9.62
N TYR A 124 5.55 -5.34 -10.35
CA TYR A 124 4.23 -5.77 -10.84
C TYR A 124 4.34 -6.91 -11.84
N ASP A 125 5.31 -6.82 -12.77
CA ASP A 125 5.52 -7.84 -13.80
C ASP A 125 6.01 -9.17 -13.18
N GLU A 126 6.81 -9.10 -12.13
CA GLU A 126 7.37 -10.27 -11.45
C GLU A 126 6.41 -10.84 -10.40
N ASP A 127 5.89 -9.99 -9.48
CA ASP A 127 5.24 -10.44 -8.26
C ASP A 127 3.78 -10.86 -8.47
N VAL A 128 3.01 -10.16 -9.33
CA VAL A 128 1.56 -10.41 -9.44
C VAL A 128 1.27 -11.86 -9.84
N ALA A 129 1.90 -12.31 -10.92
CA ALA A 129 1.72 -13.69 -11.37
C ALA A 129 2.38 -14.69 -10.42
N PHE A 130 3.55 -14.33 -9.87
CA PHE A 130 4.30 -15.20 -9.00
C PHE A 130 3.57 -15.51 -7.69
N VAL A 131 3.11 -14.49 -6.96
CA VAL A 131 2.38 -14.63 -5.70
C VAL A 131 1.11 -15.46 -5.91
N HIS A 132 0.31 -15.12 -6.93
CA HIS A 132 -0.94 -15.83 -7.21
C HIS A 132 -0.73 -17.29 -7.63
N ASN A 133 0.29 -17.57 -8.44
CA ASN A 133 0.60 -18.95 -8.90
C ASN A 133 1.13 -19.84 -7.77
N ASN A 134 1.69 -19.24 -6.72
CA ASN A 134 2.15 -19.96 -5.54
C ASN A 134 1.15 -19.99 -4.39
N GLY A 135 -0.12 -19.66 -4.66
CA GLY A 135 -1.22 -19.74 -3.68
C GLY A 135 -1.37 -18.53 -2.78
N GLY A 136 -0.51 -17.52 -2.92
CA GLY A 136 -0.64 -16.26 -2.21
C GLY A 136 -1.73 -15.35 -2.79
N ARG A 137 -1.98 -14.27 -2.11
CA ARG A 137 -2.96 -13.25 -2.52
C ARG A 137 -2.38 -11.85 -2.34
N LEU A 138 -2.87 -10.94 -3.15
CA LEU A 138 -2.47 -9.54 -3.15
C LEU A 138 -3.69 -8.62 -2.99
N ALA A 139 -3.49 -7.50 -2.31
CA ALA A 139 -4.43 -6.39 -2.25
C ALA A 139 -3.72 -5.07 -2.51
N THR A 140 -4.45 -4.09 -3.02
CA THR A 140 -3.98 -2.71 -3.10
C THR A 140 -4.08 -2.04 -1.74
N THR A 141 -3.23 -1.04 -1.48
CA THR A 141 -3.19 -0.31 -0.21
C THR A 141 -3.44 1.19 -0.40
N PRO A 142 -3.88 1.92 0.64
CA PRO A 142 -4.12 3.36 0.56
C PRO A 142 -2.88 4.19 0.19
N ASN A 143 -1.69 3.72 0.51
CA ASN A 143 -0.42 4.39 0.18
C ASN A 143 0.14 4.05 -1.21
N GLY A 144 -0.65 3.37 -2.04
CA GLY A 144 -0.30 3.10 -3.43
C GLY A 144 0.74 2.00 -3.62
N MET A 145 0.68 0.95 -2.80
CA MET A 145 1.47 -0.28 -2.89
C MET A 145 0.58 -1.50 -3.07
N MET A 146 1.17 -2.66 -3.29
CA MET A 146 0.54 -3.95 -3.07
C MET A 146 0.94 -4.49 -1.70
N MET A 147 0.00 -5.11 -1.01
CA MET A 147 0.23 -5.92 0.18
C MET A 147 -0.12 -7.37 -0.13
N GLY A 148 0.79 -8.27 0.12
CA GLY A 148 0.66 -9.68 -0.19
C GLY A 148 0.81 -10.59 1.01
N LEU A 149 0.25 -11.79 0.91
CA LEU A 149 0.30 -12.82 1.92
C LEU A 149 0.30 -14.22 1.31
N GLY A 150 1.11 -15.10 1.87
CA GLY A 150 1.27 -16.48 1.39
C GLY A 150 2.10 -16.58 0.11
N GLY A 151 2.21 -17.81 -0.42
CA GLY A 151 3.00 -18.06 -1.63
C GLY A 151 4.45 -18.52 -1.36
N ASN A 152 4.82 -18.73 -0.12
CA ASN A 152 6.04 -19.45 0.40
C ASN A 152 7.41 -19.12 -0.21
N VAL A 153 7.62 -17.94 -0.80
CA VAL A 153 8.83 -17.76 -1.62
C VAL A 153 9.69 -16.56 -1.25
N VAL A 154 9.14 -15.56 -0.62
CA VAL A 154 9.89 -14.33 -0.26
C VAL A 154 10.35 -14.38 1.19
N GLN A 155 9.67 -15.12 2.03
CA GLN A 155 9.87 -15.17 3.47
C GLN A 155 11.26 -15.65 3.90
N ASP A 156 11.85 -16.61 3.19
CA ASP A 156 13.17 -17.19 3.56
C ASP A 156 14.37 -16.29 3.23
N ARG A 157 14.21 -15.18 2.54
CA ARG A 157 15.35 -14.42 2.03
C ARG A 157 15.65 -13.10 2.75
N PHE A 158 14.66 -12.40 3.30
CA PHE A 158 14.87 -11.04 3.80
C PHE A 158 13.96 -10.63 4.97
N SER A 159 13.26 -11.55 5.64
CA SER A 159 12.27 -11.18 6.66
C SER A 159 12.89 -10.63 7.93
N THR A 160 12.47 -9.43 8.28
CA THR A 160 12.49 -8.88 9.63
C THR A 160 11.05 -8.79 10.14
N ASN A 161 10.82 -9.08 11.37
CA ASN A 161 9.61 -9.20 12.22
C ASN A 161 8.19 -8.99 11.63
N ALA A 162 7.95 -8.12 10.64
CA ALA A 162 6.60 -7.81 10.14
C ALA A 162 6.39 -8.18 8.66
N GLY A 163 7.47 -8.32 7.88
CA GLY A 163 7.40 -8.63 6.45
C GLY A 163 8.57 -8.07 5.66
N THR A 164 8.43 -8.05 4.36
CA THR A 164 9.49 -7.59 3.43
C THR A 164 8.89 -6.82 2.27
N THR A 165 9.45 -5.65 1.97
CA THR A 165 9.10 -4.89 0.77
C THR A 165 10.07 -5.17 -0.37
N TRP A 166 9.48 -5.54 -1.51
CA TRP A 166 10.15 -5.81 -2.77
C TRP A 166 9.57 -4.91 -3.88
N GLY A 167 10.31 -3.87 -4.26
CA GLY A 167 9.78 -2.85 -5.15
C GLY A 167 8.55 -2.16 -4.56
N ASP A 168 7.40 -2.35 -5.17
CA ASP A 168 6.09 -1.80 -4.73
C ASP A 168 5.21 -2.86 -4.05
N THR A 169 5.77 -4.01 -3.67
CA THR A 169 5.05 -5.11 -3.04
C THR A 169 5.56 -5.34 -1.62
N PHE A 170 4.71 -5.16 -0.63
CA PHE A 170 4.94 -5.55 0.76
C PHE A 170 4.37 -6.95 1.00
N MET A 171 5.21 -7.92 1.33
CA MET A 171 4.81 -9.26 1.70
C MET A 171 4.83 -9.41 3.21
N VAL A 172 3.67 -9.71 3.79
CA VAL A 172 3.49 -9.90 5.24
C VAL A 172 4.10 -11.24 5.65
N ASP A 173 4.83 -11.23 6.77
CA ASP A 173 5.49 -12.43 7.33
C ASP A 173 4.49 -13.24 8.17
N ILE A 174 3.68 -14.03 7.50
CA ILE A 174 2.78 -15.02 8.10
C ILE A 174 2.92 -16.32 7.31
N ASP A 175 3.39 -17.36 7.99
CA ASP A 175 3.64 -18.66 7.40
C ASP A 175 2.35 -19.43 7.11
N ASP A 176 2.31 -20.10 5.95
CA ASP A 176 1.25 -21.04 5.55
C ASP A 176 -0.19 -20.64 5.91
N PRO A 177 -0.65 -19.42 5.58
CA PRO A 177 -2.02 -19.00 5.90
C PRO A 177 -3.02 -19.94 5.20
N GLN A 178 -3.98 -20.47 5.94
CA GLN A 178 -4.99 -21.39 5.40
C GLN A 178 -5.84 -20.75 4.31
N ASP A 179 -6.17 -19.46 4.47
CA ASP A 179 -6.87 -18.63 3.48
C ASP A 179 -6.22 -17.25 3.45
N PRO A 180 -5.22 -17.06 2.56
CA PRO A 180 -4.54 -15.77 2.43
C PRO A 180 -5.47 -14.60 2.11
N ALA A 181 -6.54 -14.85 1.35
CA ALA A 181 -7.49 -13.80 1.01
C ALA A 181 -8.31 -13.36 2.23
N GLN A 182 -8.72 -14.30 3.07
CA GLN A 182 -9.45 -13.99 4.30
C GLN A 182 -8.52 -13.27 5.29
N GLN A 183 -7.29 -13.71 5.43
CA GLN A 183 -6.32 -13.07 6.32
C GLN A 183 -6.02 -11.62 5.89
N ILE A 184 -5.87 -11.35 4.58
CA ILE A 184 -5.74 -9.97 4.07
C ILE A 184 -6.97 -9.13 4.40
N ARG A 185 -8.20 -9.70 4.27
CA ARG A 185 -9.43 -8.97 4.63
C ARG A 185 -9.47 -8.61 6.11
N GLU A 186 -9.10 -9.54 6.97
CA GLU A 186 -9.07 -9.33 8.42
C GLU A 186 -8.04 -8.27 8.80
N MET A 187 -6.84 -8.34 8.25
CA MET A 187 -5.79 -7.36 8.48
C MET A 187 -6.22 -5.97 8.01
N ALA A 188 -6.62 -5.83 6.74
CA ALA A 188 -7.01 -4.54 6.17
C ALA A 188 -8.24 -3.94 6.87
N SER A 189 -9.25 -4.76 7.21
CA SER A 189 -10.45 -4.26 7.90
C SER A 189 -10.22 -3.93 9.37
N SER A 190 -9.19 -4.51 10.00
CA SER A 190 -8.86 -4.25 11.40
C SER A 190 -8.02 -3.00 11.60
N GLY A 191 -7.42 -2.43 10.55
CA GLY A 191 -6.48 -1.32 10.65
C GLY A 191 -5.18 -1.62 11.39
N HIS A 192 -4.87 -2.91 11.65
CA HIS A 192 -3.71 -3.31 12.42
C HIS A 192 -2.79 -4.27 11.68
N ALA A 193 -1.51 -4.20 11.98
CA ALA A 193 -0.54 -5.22 11.58
C ALA A 193 -0.84 -6.56 12.26
N TRP A 194 -0.64 -7.65 11.52
CA TRP A 194 -0.76 -9.01 12.03
C TRP A 194 0.60 -9.70 11.95
N PHE A 195 0.84 -10.59 12.88
CA PHE A 195 2.11 -11.27 13.06
C PHE A 195 1.89 -12.78 13.18
N GLU A 196 2.92 -13.56 12.84
CA GLU A 196 2.93 -14.99 13.08
C GLU A 196 3.05 -15.28 14.58
N GLY A 197 2.38 -16.30 15.06
CA GLY A 197 2.41 -16.74 16.45
C GLY A 197 2.30 -18.26 16.59
N ASP A 198 2.68 -18.80 17.76
CA ASP A 198 2.68 -20.24 18.05
C ASP A 198 1.34 -20.95 17.78
N ASN A 199 0.23 -20.22 17.79
CA ASN A 199 -1.12 -20.74 17.59
C ASN A 199 -1.78 -20.20 16.30
N GLY A 200 -1.00 -19.68 15.38
CA GLY A 200 -1.42 -19.04 14.14
C GLY A 200 -1.41 -17.51 14.21
N PRO A 201 -1.78 -16.84 13.12
CA PRO A 201 -1.70 -15.39 13.01
C PRO A 201 -2.51 -14.68 14.09
N TYR A 202 -1.94 -13.59 14.63
CA TYR A 202 -2.62 -12.76 15.61
C TYR A 202 -2.51 -11.27 15.27
N ARG A 203 -3.53 -10.52 15.65
CA ARG A 203 -3.58 -9.07 15.51
C ARG A 203 -2.62 -8.41 16.51
N GLY A 204 -1.66 -7.64 16.01
CA GLY A 204 -0.78 -6.82 16.82
C GLY A 204 -1.41 -5.53 17.32
N ARG A 205 -0.57 -4.68 17.91
CA ARG A 205 -0.96 -3.34 18.36
C ARG A 205 -0.50 -2.24 17.40
N LEU A 206 0.39 -2.58 16.48
CA LEU A 206 0.91 -1.65 15.49
C LEU A 206 -0.20 -1.33 14.51
N ASP A 207 -0.42 -0.06 14.29
CA ASP A 207 -1.32 0.46 13.28
C ASP A 207 -0.83 0.06 11.88
N LEU A 208 -1.74 -0.44 11.05
CA LEU A 208 -1.39 -0.89 9.70
C LEU A 208 -0.89 0.26 8.82
N ASP A 209 -1.43 1.47 9.01
CA ASP A 209 -0.98 2.62 8.25
C ASP A 209 0.46 3.02 8.56
N ARG A 210 0.86 2.92 9.82
CA ARG A 210 2.23 3.17 10.24
C ARG A 210 3.18 2.14 9.61
N LEU A 211 2.82 0.86 9.68
CA LEU A 211 3.57 -0.19 9.02
C LEU A 211 3.64 0.05 7.50
N LEU A 212 2.52 0.35 6.86
CA LEU A 212 2.50 0.66 5.42
C LEU A 212 3.33 1.90 5.08
N HIS A 213 3.42 2.89 5.97
CA HIS A 213 4.30 4.05 5.76
C HIS A 213 5.77 3.64 5.79
N HIS A 214 6.18 2.83 6.76
CA HIS A 214 7.51 2.24 6.83
C HIS A 214 7.84 1.47 5.54
N GLU A 215 6.94 0.60 5.11
CA GLU A 215 7.12 -0.20 3.89
C GLU A 215 7.13 0.66 2.61
N GLU A 216 6.38 1.77 2.60
CA GLU A 216 6.47 2.73 1.51
C GLU A 216 7.85 3.40 1.42
N ARG A 217 8.50 3.64 2.55
CA ARG A 217 9.88 4.17 2.56
C ARG A 217 10.85 3.17 1.95
N HIS A 218 10.71 1.88 2.23
CA HIS A 218 11.49 0.84 1.54
C HIS A 218 11.20 0.83 0.04
N SER A 219 9.94 0.95 -0.37
CA SER A 219 9.58 1.07 -1.78
C SER A 219 10.23 2.30 -2.45
N GLN A 220 10.36 3.43 -1.74
CA GLN A 220 11.08 4.61 -2.24
C GLN A 220 12.58 4.37 -2.38
N GLN A 221 13.18 3.61 -1.46
CA GLN A 221 14.59 3.22 -1.54
C GLN A 221 14.84 2.36 -2.78
N TRP A 222 13.97 1.36 -3.03
CA TRP A 222 13.99 0.57 -4.26
C TRP A 222 13.90 1.43 -5.52
N ALA A 223 12.97 2.38 -5.55
CA ALA A 223 12.78 3.28 -6.69
C ALA A 223 13.99 4.17 -6.94
N ARG A 224 14.65 4.65 -5.88
CA ARG A 224 15.82 5.53 -5.95
C ARG A 224 17.08 4.80 -6.42
N GLU A 225 17.31 3.60 -5.90
CA GLU A 225 18.55 2.85 -6.12
C GLU A 225 18.45 1.88 -7.31
N GLY A 226 17.24 1.55 -7.71
CA GLY A 226 16.96 0.50 -8.69
C GLY A 226 17.19 -0.90 -8.15
N HIS A 227 16.68 -1.91 -8.84
CA HIS A 227 16.73 -3.31 -8.40
C HIS A 227 18.15 -3.79 -8.03
N THR A 228 19.14 -3.55 -8.88
CA THR A 228 20.52 -3.98 -8.62
C THR A 228 21.24 -3.18 -7.54
N GLY A 229 20.94 -1.88 -7.43
CA GLY A 229 21.55 -0.99 -6.44
C GLY A 229 21.08 -1.33 -5.04
N PHE A 230 19.76 -1.46 -4.84
CA PHE A 230 19.20 -1.77 -3.53
C PHE A 230 19.66 -3.14 -2.99
N VAL A 231 19.65 -4.19 -3.82
CA VAL A 231 20.17 -5.51 -3.42
C VAL A 231 21.62 -5.42 -2.96
N ALA A 232 22.46 -4.64 -3.65
CA ALA A 232 23.85 -4.47 -3.26
C ALA A 232 24.01 -3.70 -1.93
N SER A 233 23.24 -2.63 -1.71
CA SER A 233 23.22 -1.86 -0.46
C SER A 233 22.75 -2.72 0.71
N TYR A 234 21.64 -3.43 0.53
CA TYR A 234 21.07 -4.28 1.56
C TYR A 234 22.00 -5.43 1.97
N ILE A 235 22.64 -6.13 0.98
CA ILE A 235 23.64 -7.16 1.27
C ILE A 235 24.83 -6.57 2.02
N TRP A 236 25.28 -5.36 1.65
CA TRP A 236 26.35 -4.67 2.33
C TRP A 236 26.02 -4.39 3.79
N GLU A 237 24.82 -3.89 4.08
CA GLU A 237 24.35 -3.63 5.46
C GLU A 237 24.29 -4.94 6.27
N GLN A 238 23.76 -6.02 5.73
CA GLN A 238 23.72 -7.32 6.39
C GLN A 238 25.12 -7.86 6.72
N VAL A 239 26.10 -7.66 5.84
CA VAL A 239 27.48 -8.10 6.07
C VAL A 239 28.21 -7.22 7.09
N THR A 240 27.91 -5.93 7.13
CA THR A 240 28.58 -4.96 8.02
C THR A 240 27.86 -4.76 9.35
N GLY A 241 26.65 -5.31 9.53
CA GLY A 241 25.81 -5.10 10.71
C GLY A 241 25.22 -3.69 10.76
N GLY A 242 25.04 -3.05 9.61
CA GLY A 242 24.35 -1.77 9.47
C GLY A 242 22.85 -1.92 9.59
N ASP A 243 22.18 -0.82 9.88
CA ASP A 243 20.72 -0.70 9.96
C ASP A 243 20.23 0.65 9.39
N GLU A 244 21.01 1.22 8.48
CA GLU A 244 20.73 2.56 7.94
C GLU A 244 19.48 2.56 7.07
N THR A 245 19.23 1.49 6.32
CA THR A 245 18.03 1.31 5.50
C THR A 245 16.77 1.30 6.37
N GLU A 246 16.78 0.58 7.49
CA GLU A 246 15.68 0.50 8.45
C GLU A 246 15.48 1.84 9.19
N LYS A 247 16.55 2.51 9.58
CA LYS A 247 16.48 3.83 10.21
C LYS A 247 15.88 4.89 9.28
N ASP A 248 16.23 4.86 7.99
CA ASP A 248 15.64 5.75 6.97
C ASP A 248 14.15 5.43 6.73
N ALA A 249 13.75 4.18 6.91
CA ALA A 249 12.36 3.75 6.84
C ALA A 249 11.52 4.07 8.09
N GLY A 250 12.16 4.33 9.22
CA GLY A 250 11.50 4.70 10.48
C GLY A 250 11.26 3.50 11.40
N LEU A 251 12.13 3.28 12.38
CA LEU A 251 12.07 2.13 13.28
C LEU A 251 10.76 2.03 14.06
N SER A 252 10.24 3.16 14.57
CA SER A 252 8.99 3.16 15.34
C SER A 252 7.78 2.79 14.48
N ASP A 253 7.74 3.23 13.22
CA ASP A 253 6.66 2.89 12.28
C ASP A 253 6.76 1.43 11.81
N GLY A 254 7.95 0.85 11.74
CA GLY A 254 8.18 -0.57 11.50
C GLY A 254 7.89 -1.50 12.69
N GLY A 255 7.65 -0.94 13.87
CA GLY A 255 7.36 -1.72 15.07
C GLY A 255 8.62 -2.23 15.82
N TYR A 256 9.78 -1.59 15.58
CA TYR A 256 11.06 -1.88 16.23
C TYR A 256 11.25 -1.14 17.55
#